data_b7becbee52167223e4944afea82c03c1
#
_entry.id   b7becbee52167223e4944afea82c03c1
#
_cell.length_a   1.000
_cell.length_b   1.000
_cell.length_c   1.000
_cell.angle_alpha   90.00
_cell.angle_beta   90.00
_cell.angle_gamma   90.00
#
_symmetry.space_group_name_H-M   'P 1'
#
loop_
_entity.id
_entity.type
_entity.pdbx_description
1 polymer ?
#
loop_
_entity_poly.entity_id
_entity_poly.type
_entity_poly.pdbx_seq_one_letter_code
_entity_poly.pdbx_strand_id
1 'polypeptide(L)'
;LGNGLNESYLNTDSIQLASTLRLSDQSIVIADSRLGQLYPDIFPAIVNSRILFLPAAEHTKTLKSCRRIYDFLSSNNVNRSDDVHVVGGGVICDLASYAVATFKRGCRLILYPSTLLAMVDAAVGGKCGMNYRGIKNHIGTFYPAEKIIIYSAFLNTLKPQDIRQGTAEMLKSYLICDRLSQIHPGDLPQSSIILEYARFKMEICTADPHDLGLRRILNFGHTFG
;
A
#
# COMPACT_ATOMS: atom_id res chain seq x y z
N LEU A 1 16.30 -18.78 -18.76
CA LEU A 1 16.77 -17.99 -17.59
C LEU A 1 15.53 -17.49 -16.88
N GLY A 2 15.02 -18.29 -15.93
CA GLY A 2 13.85 -17.96 -15.12
C GLY A 2 14.19 -16.77 -14.21
N ASN A 3 13.40 -15.70 -14.34
CA ASN A 3 13.44 -14.57 -13.42
C ASN A 3 12.90 -15.05 -12.07
N GLY A 4 13.79 -15.49 -11.20
CA GLY A 4 13.49 -15.83 -9.81
C GLY A 4 13.21 -14.58 -8.95
N LEU A 5 12.29 -13.71 -9.38
CA LEU A 5 11.61 -12.79 -8.48
C LEU A 5 10.59 -13.64 -7.72
N ASN A 6 10.66 -13.58 -6.41
CA ASN A 6 9.83 -14.36 -5.49
C ASN A 6 8.34 -14.16 -5.79
N GLU A 7 7.78 -14.93 -6.74
CA GLU A 7 6.33 -15.04 -6.99
C GLU A 7 5.56 -15.50 -5.75
N SER A 8 6.29 -16.03 -4.74
CA SER A 8 5.75 -16.54 -3.49
C SER A 8 5.05 -15.49 -2.59
N TYR A 9 5.26 -14.18 -2.81
CA TYR A 9 4.65 -13.13 -2.00
C TYR A 9 3.31 -12.62 -2.53
N LEU A 10 2.97 -12.87 -3.79
CA LEU A 10 1.64 -12.61 -4.32
C LEU A 10 0.71 -13.74 -3.91
N ASN A 11 0.23 -13.70 -2.66
CA ASN A 11 -0.66 -14.69 -2.07
C ASN A 11 -1.76 -13.98 -1.28
N THR A 12 -2.98 -14.48 -1.36
CA THR A 12 -4.12 -13.97 -0.58
C THR A 12 -3.88 -14.03 0.92
N ASP A 13 -3.09 -14.99 1.40
CA ASP A 13 -2.74 -15.14 2.82
C ASP A 13 -1.81 -14.03 3.34
N SER A 14 -1.14 -13.31 2.43
CA SER A 14 -0.36 -12.12 2.80
C SER A 14 -1.24 -10.95 3.27
N ILE A 15 -2.56 -10.97 2.98
CA ILE A 15 -3.50 -9.94 3.38
C ILE A 15 -4.22 -10.37 4.67
N GLN A 16 -4.06 -9.60 5.74
CA GLN A 16 -4.57 -9.89 7.06
C GLN A 16 -5.38 -8.71 7.62
N LEU A 17 -6.44 -9.02 8.40
CA LEU A 17 -7.15 -8.04 9.19
C LEU A 17 -6.47 -7.89 10.56
N ALA A 18 -6.41 -6.64 11.05
CA ALA A 18 -5.99 -6.35 12.41
C ALA A 18 -7.10 -5.61 13.17
N SER A 19 -7.37 -6.05 14.38
CA SER A 19 -8.25 -5.34 15.32
C SER A 19 -7.50 -4.27 16.11
N THR A 20 -6.20 -4.45 16.28
CA THR A 20 -5.29 -3.49 16.90
C THR A 20 -4.02 -3.39 16.07
N LEU A 21 -3.43 -2.18 16.01
CA LEU A 21 -2.16 -1.95 15.36
C LEU A 21 -1.13 -1.58 16.42
N ARG A 22 -0.13 -2.43 16.60
CA ARG A 22 0.98 -2.19 17.51
C ARG A 22 2.29 -2.37 16.77
N LEU A 23 3.08 -1.31 16.74
CA LEU A 23 4.44 -1.33 16.24
C LEU A 23 5.39 -1.35 17.45
N SER A 24 6.43 -2.13 17.41
CA SER A 24 7.41 -2.21 18.49
C SER A 24 8.34 -1.00 18.49
N ASP A 25 9.04 -0.77 19.60
CA ASP A 25 10.09 0.24 19.72
C ASP A 25 11.26 0.02 18.73
N GLN A 26 11.44 -1.21 18.26
CA GLN A 26 12.47 -1.60 17.29
C GLN A 26 12.01 -1.50 15.83
N SER A 27 10.72 -1.24 15.57
CA SER A 27 10.19 -1.18 14.22
C SER A 27 10.78 -0.02 13.41
N ILE A 28 11.17 -0.29 12.17
CA ILE A 28 11.54 0.75 11.18
C ILE A 28 10.29 1.15 10.43
N VAL A 29 9.87 2.40 10.59
CA VAL A 29 8.56 2.85 10.11
C VAL A 29 8.70 4.04 9.15
N ILE A 30 7.98 3.98 8.03
CA ILE A 30 7.76 5.09 7.13
C ILE A 30 6.26 5.38 7.13
N ALA A 31 5.84 6.57 7.54
CA ALA A 31 4.43 6.88 7.73
C ALA A 31 3.99 8.22 7.11
N ASP A 32 2.69 8.29 6.76
CA ASP A 32 2.05 9.57 6.47
C ASP A 32 2.10 10.46 7.71
N SER A 33 2.62 11.68 7.56
CA SER A 33 2.76 12.64 8.65
C SER A 33 1.46 12.98 9.38
N ARG A 34 0.31 12.88 8.69
CA ARG A 34 -1.01 13.10 9.30
C ARG A 34 -1.39 12.02 10.31
N LEU A 35 -0.94 10.78 10.08
CA LEU A 35 -1.28 9.66 10.96
C LEU A 35 -0.63 9.77 12.33
N GLY A 36 0.54 10.40 12.44
CA GLY A 36 1.17 10.68 13.73
C GLY A 36 0.34 11.58 14.63
N GLN A 37 -0.47 12.47 14.04
CA GLN A 37 -1.38 13.36 14.77
C GLN A 37 -2.74 12.72 15.03
N LEU A 38 -3.28 11.99 14.03
CA LEU A 38 -4.62 11.38 14.10
C LEU A 38 -4.66 10.11 14.96
N TYR A 39 -3.55 9.41 15.06
CA TYR A 39 -3.43 8.13 15.76
C TYR A 39 -2.17 8.10 16.64
N PRO A 40 -2.08 8.97 17.64
CA PRO A 40 -0.88 9.06 18.49
C PRO A 40 -0.58 7.72 19.20
N ASP A 41 -1.59 6.91 19.47
CA ASP A 41 -1.44 5.64 20.18
C ASP A 41 -0.83 4.50 19.32
N ILE A 42 -0.71 4.69 18.01
CA ILE A 42 -0.09 3.69 17.12
C ILE A 42 1.45 3.76 17.19
N PHE A 43 2.00 4.96 17.38
CA PHE A 43 3.43 5.24 17.25
C PHE A 43 4.18 5.50 18.58
N PRO A 44 3.59 5.49 19.79
CA PRO A 44 4.20 6.03 21.00
C PRO A 44 5.41 5.22 21.47
N ALA A 45 5.45 3.93 21.14
CA ALA A 45 6.55 3.06 21.52
C ALA A 45 7.77 3.17 20.60
N ILE A 46 7.65 3.85 19.44
CA ILE A 46 8.71 3.90 18.44
C ILE A 46 9.67 5.04 18.81
N VAL A 47 10.95 4.71 18.91
CA VAL A 47 12.00 5.71 19.07
C VAL A 47 11.99 6.66 17.86
N ASN A 48 12.02 7.97 18.09
CA ASN A 48 11.92 8.99 17.04
C ASN A 48 12.89 8.79 15.87
N SER A 49 14.07 8.24 16.11
CA SER A 49 15.05 7.92 15.07
C SER A 49 14.64 6.76 14.16
N ARG A 50 13.64 5.95 14.55
CA ARG A 50 13.16 4.78 13.81
C ARG A 50 11.85 5.01 13.06
N ILE A 51 11.37 6.26 13.04
CA ILE A 51 10.20 6.64 12.26
C ILE A 51 10.50 7.81 11.34
N LEU A 52 10.13 7.69 10.06
CA LEU A 52 10.18 8.74 9.07
C LEU A 52 8.77 9.15 8.67
N PHE A 53 8.38 10.36 9.04
CA PHE A 53 7.13 10.94 8.56
C PHE A 53 7.32 11.67 7.23
N LEU A 54 6.43 11.36 6.26
CA LEU A 54 6.39 11.97 4.94
C LEU A 54 5.00 12.55 4.67
N PRO A 55 4.90 13.70 3.99
CA PRO A 55 3.60 14.22 3.54
C PRO A 55 3.04 13.35 2.41
N ALA A 56 1.77 12.93 2.55
CA ALA A 56 1.08 12.10 1.57
C ALA A 56 0.34 12.95 0.52
N ALA A 57 1.10 13.66 -0.29
CA ALA A 57 0.56 14.42 -1.41
C ALA A 57 1.20 13.95 -2.71
N GLU A 58 0.41 13.90 -3.81
CA GLU A 58 0.89 13.37 -5.10
C GLU A 58 2.18 14.06 -5.59
N HIS A 59 2.32 15.37 -5.37
CA HIS A 59 3.52 16.11 -5.75
C HIS A 59 4.76 15.76 -4.91
N THR A 60 4.58 15.03 -3.79
CA THR A 60 5.71 14.55 -2.97
C THR A 60 6.25 13.19 -3.41
N LYS A 61 5.61 12.54 -4.36
CA LYS A 61 6.01 11.25 -4.93
C LYS A 61 7.18 11.41 -5.90
N THR A 62 8.34 11.78 -5.38
CA THR A 62 9.52 12.24 -6.14
C THR A 62 10.81 11.53 -5.74
N LEU A 63 11.85 11.66 -6.59
CA LEU A 63 13.21 11.17 -6.30
C LEU A 63 13.78 11.81 -5.02
N LYS A 64 13.46 13.09 -4.74
CA LYS A 64 13.87 13.76 -3.49
C LYS A 64 13.31 13.05 -2.25
N SER A 65 12.06 12.63 -2.31
CA SER A 65 11.43 11.88 -1.22
C SER A 65 11.99 10.45 -1.11
N CYS A 66 12.26 9.77 -2.23
CA CYS A 66 12.98 8.49 -2.23
C CYS A 66 14.35 8.61 -1.56
N ARG A 67 15.11 9.65 -1.89
CA ARG A 67 16.42 9.90 -1.25
C ARG A 67 16.29 10.03 0.27
N ARG A 68 15.29 10.76 0.77
CA ARG A 68 15.03 10.85 2.22
C ARG A 68 14.78 9.49 2.85
N ILE A 69 14.05 8.60 2.14
CA ILE A 69 13.83 7.23 2.61
C ILE A 69 15.15 6.46 2.63
N TYR A 70 15.99 6.55 1.59
CA TYR A 70 17.29 5.88 1.57
C TYR A 70 18.21 6.36 2.69
N ASP A 71 18.27 7.68 2.91
CA ASP A 71 19.06 8.26 3.99
C ASP A 71 18.58 7.75 5.37
N PHE A 72 17.26 7.66 5.57
CA PHE A 72 16.63 7.11 6.76
C PHE A 72 16.95 5.61 6.97
N LEU A 73 16.77 4.78 5.95
CA LEU A 73 17.07 3.35 6.02
C LEU A 73 18.56 3.09 6.27
N SER A 74 19.43 3.89 5.65
CA SER A 74 20.87 3.82 5.82
C SER A 74 21.32 4.20 7.22
N SER A 75 20.81 5.32 7.77
CA SER A 75 21.17 5.79 9.12
C SER A 75 20.69 4.84 10.23
N ASN A 76 19.65 4.03 9.95
CA ASN A 76 19.17 3.00 10.85
C ASN A 76 19.83 1.63 10.61
N ASN A 77 20.82 1.52 9.74
CA ASN A 77 21.54 0.29 9.40
C ASN A 77 20.61 -0.86 8.93
N VAL A 78 19.51 -0.53 8.26
CA VAL A 78 18.52 -1.52 7.81
C VAL A 78 19.15 -2.54 6.87
N ASN A 79 18.92 -3.82 7.12
CA ASN A 79 19.38 -4.95 6.31
C ASN A 79 18.24 -5.55 5.49
N ARG A 80 18.56 -6.42 4.55
CA ARG A 80 17.58 -7.09 3.67
C ARG A 80 16.57 -7.95 4.42
N SER A 81 16.96 -8.51 5.56
CA SER A 81 16.11 -9.34 6.43
C SER A 81 15.21 -8.55 7.37
N ASP A 82 15.41 -7.24 7.47
CA ASP A 82 14.67 -6.42 8.41
C ASP A 82 13.31 -6.01 7.82
N ASP A 83 12.29 -6.00 8.67
CA ASP A 83 10.96 -5.54 8.30
C ASP A 83 10.92 -4.02 8.24
N VAL A 84 10.54 -3.48 7.09
CA VAL A 84 10.24 -2.06 6.90
C VAL A 84 8.72 -1.90 6.86
N HIS A 85 8.19 -1.24 7.88
CA HIS A 85 6.76 -0.98 8.03
C HIS A 85 6.39 0.32 7.34
N VAL A 86 5.41 0.27 6.44
CA VAL A 86 4.91 1.43 5.70
C VAL A 86 3.45 1.67 6.04
N VAL A 87 3.14 2.84 6.62
CA VAL A 87 1.80 3.19 7.11
C VAL A 87 1.28 4.41 6.35
N GLY A 88 0.29 4.25 5.47
CA GLY A 88 -0.21 5.38 4.70
C GLY A 88 -1.18 5.03 3.58
N GLY A 89 -1.68 6.05 2.90
CA GLY A 89 -2.47 5.91 1.69
C GLY A 89 -1.62 5.54 0.47
N GLY A 90 -2.24 5.48 -0.72
CA GLY A 90 -1.59 5.03 -1.96
C GLY A 90 -0.28 5.73 -2.28
N VAL A 91 -0.18 7.05 -2.07
CA VAL A 91 1.04 7.84 -2.33
C VAL A 91 2.22 7.32 -1.49
N ILE A 92 1.99 7.09 -0.19
CA ILE A 92 3.04 6.61 0.72
C ILE A 92 3.37 5.14 0.42
N CYS A 93 2.35 4.31 0.19
CA CYS A 93 2.56 2.90 -0.17
C CYS A 93 3.42 2.78 -1.44
N ASP A 94 3.08 3.49 -2.53
CA ASP A 94 3.82 3.43 -3.79
C ASP A 94 5.26 3.91 -3.65
N LEU A 95 5.45 5.09 -3.06
CA LEU A 95 6.76 5.73 -2.93
C LEU A 95 7.70 4.93 -2.02
N ALA A 96 7.19 4.55 -0.84
CA ALA A 96 8.01 3.84 0.14
C ALA A 96 8.31 2.40 -0.33
N SER A 97 7.34 1.71 -0.94
CA SER A 97 7.59 0.38 -1.51
C SER A 97 8.65 0.42 -2.60
N TYR A 98 8.64 1.44 -3.48
CA TYR A 98 9.69 1.61 -4.49
C TYR A 98 11.07 1.82 -3.86
N ALA A 99 11.16 2.68 -2.84
CA ALA A 99 12.43 2.92 -2.14
C ALA A 99 12.93 1.65 -1.42
N VAL A 100 12.04 0.91 -0.74
CA VAL A 100 12.36 -0.36 -0.07
C VAL A 100 12.80 -1.42 -1.09
N ALA A 101 12.13 -1.53 -2.24
CA ALA A 101 12.47 -2.46 -3.32
C ALA A 101 13.88 -2.25 -3.88
N THR A 102 14.32 -1.00 -3.95
CA THR A 102 15.61 -0.63 -4.56
C THR A 102 16.74 -0.51 -3.52
N PHE A 103 16.42 -0.26 -2.25
CA PHE A 103 17.40 -0.22 -1.17
C PHE A 103 17.99 -1.62 -0.92
N LYS A 104 19.32 -1.74 -1.00
CA LYS A 104 20.03 -3.03 -0.86
C LYS A 104 19.48 -4.18 -1.74
N ARG A 105 18.84 -3.87 -2.86
CA ARG A 105 18.12 -4.82 -3.76
C ARG A 105 16.91 -5.50 -3.12
N GLY A 106 16.23 -4.79 -2.22
CA GLY A 106 15.02 -5.21 -1.53
C GLY A 106 15.21 -5.53 -0.05
N CYS A 107 14.32 -4.99 0.79
CA CYS A 107 14.14 -5.36 2.19
C CYS A 107 12.72 -5.90 2.38
N ARG A 108 12.45 -6.57 3.50
CA ARG A 108 11.10 -7.09 3.77
C ARG A 108 10.14 -5.93 3.97
N LEU A 109 9.02 -5.93 3.24
CA LEU A 109 8.05 -4.85 3.19
C LEU A 109 6.75 -5.28 3.85
N ILE A 110 6.30 -4.51 4.84
CA ILE A 110 5.00 -4.70 5.50
C ILE A 110 4.17 -3.43 5.28
N LEU A 111 3.02 -3.56 4.62
CA LEU A 111 2.14 -2.43 4.32
C LEU A 111 0.97 -2.35 5.30
N TYR A 112 0.65 -1.14 5.72
CA TYR A 112 -0.53 -0.78 6.50
C TYR A 112 -1.28 0.32 5.75
N PRO A 113 -2.12 -0.03 4.76
CA PRO A 113 -2.86 0.94 3.98
C PRO A 113 -3.84 1.70 4.87
N SER A 114 -3.81 3.04 4.81
CA SER A 114 -4.63 3.89 5.68
C SER A 114 -5.81 4.58 4.98
N THR A 115 -6.00 4.33 3.69
CA THR A 115 -7.18 4.78 2.93
C THR A 115 -7.91 3.59 2.34
N LEU A 116 -9.24 3.71 2.17
CA LEU A 116 -10.05 2.63 1.59
C LEU A 116 -9.50 2.24 0.20
N LEU A 117 -9.19 3.22 -0.65
CA LEU A 117 -8.58 2.98 -1.96
C LEU A 117 -7.25 2.20 -1.86
N ALA A 118 -6.42 2.50 -0.87
CA ALA A 118 -5.17 1.77 -0.69
C ALA A 118 -5.40 0.34 -0.17
N MET A 119 -6.40 0.13 0.70
CA MET A 119 -6.75 -1.19 1.23
C MET A 119 -7.20 -2.16 0.16
N VAL A 120 -8.02 -1.69 -0.81
CA VAL A 120 -8.62 -2.55 -1.84
C VAL A 120 -7.88 -2.49 -3.17
N ASP A 121 -7.00 -1.51 -3.38
CA ASP A 121 -6.33 -1.29 -4.67
C ASP A 121 -4.84 -1.01 -4.53
N ALA A 122 -4.41 0.19 -4.12
CA ALA A 122 -3.05 0.66 -4.33
C ALA A 122 -1.97 -0.16 -3.60
N ALA A 123 -2.24 -0.69 -2.39
CA ALA A 123 -1.29 -1.52 -1.66
C ALA A 123 -1.25 -2.98 -2.15
N VAL A 124 -2.22 -3.41 -2.99
CA VAL A 124 -2.39 -4.79 -3.42
C VAL A 124 -1.80 -5.02 -4.80
N GLY A 125 -0.95 -6.04 -4.93
CA GLY A 125 -0.43 -6.49 -6.22
C GLY A 125 0.93 -5.92 -6.62
N GLY A 126 1.65 -5.28 -5.67
CA GLY A 126 3.10 -5.02 -5.76
C GLY A 126 3.54 -3.94 -6.74
N LYS A 127 2.64 -3.24 -7.45
CA LYS A 127 3.03 -2.06 -8.23
C LYS A 127 3.48 -0.96 -7.29
N CYS A 128 4.67 -0.41 -7.53
CA CYS A 128 5.20 0.71 -6.75
C CYS A 128 6.03 1.63 -7.63
N GLY A 129 6.13 2.91 -7.27
CA GLY A 129 6.84 3.85 -8.12
C GLY A 129 6.74 5.30 -7.65
N MET A 130 7.32 6.17 -8.47
CA MET A 130 7.32 7.61 -8.25
C MET A 130 7.11 8.38 -9.55
N ASN A 131 6.78 9.65 -9.40
CA ASN A 131 6.62 10.57 -10.52
C ASN A 131 7.98 11.09 -10.99
N TYR A 132 8.13 11.26 -12.29
CA TYR A 132 9.36 11.77 -12.87
C TYR A 132 9.04 12.72 -14.03
N ARG A 133 9.67 13.90 -14.04
CA ARG A 133 9.48 14.95 -15.08
C ARG A 133 8.01 15.27 -15.38
N GLY A 134 7.17 15.35 -14.33
CA GLY A 134 5.76 15.69 -14.48
C GLY A 134 4.85 14.52 -14.90
N ILE A 135 5.42 13.35 -15.18
CA ILE A 135 4.66 12.15 -15.54
C ILE A 135 4.45 11.30 -14.29
N LYS A 136 3.19 10.95 -14.00
CA LYS A 136 2.83 10.09 -12.87
C LYS A 136 3.33 8.66 -13.08
N ASN A 137 3.82 8.04 -12.00
CA ASN A 137 4.25 6.64 -11.96
C ASN A 137 5.24 6.26 -13.08
N HIS A 138 6.06 7.21 -13.54
CA HIS A 138 6.95 7.01 -14.69
C HIS A 138 8.16 6.12 -14.36
N ILE A 139 8.57 6.11 -13.10
CA ILE A 139 9.63 5.22 -12.61
C ILE A 139 9.00 4.30 -11.56
N GLY A 140 9.11 3.01 -11.76
CA GLY A 140 8.51 2.03 -10.87
C GLY A 140 9.05 0.62 -11.07
N THR A 141 8.58 -0.27 -10.22
CA THR A 141 8.87 -1.69 -10.29
C THR A 141 7.69 -2.49 -9.74
N PHE A 142 7.74 -3.81 -9.88
CA PHE A 142 6.87 -4.74 -9.20
C PHE A 142 7.61 -5.27 -7.97
N TYR A 143 7.12 -4.95 -6.79
CA TYR A 143 7.68 -5.40 -5.52
C TYR A 143 6.56 -5.74 -4.53
N PRO A 144 6.14 -7.01 -4.47
CA PRO A 144 5.10 -7.46 -3.55
C PRO A 144 5.52 -7.26 -2.09
N ALA A 145 4.57 -6.83 -1.27
CA ALA A 145 4.76 -6.80 0.17
C ALA A 145 4.71 -8.21 0.76
N GLU A 146 5.52 -8.47 1.78
CA GLU A 146 5.49 -9.70 2.58
C GLU A 146 4.12 -9.84 3.27
N LYS A 147 3.59 -8.71 3.78
CA LYS A 147 2.27 -8.63 4.41
C LYS A 147 1.60 -7.31 4.10
N ILE A 148 0.28 -7.36 3.99
CA ILE A 148 -0.61 -6.20 3.91
C ILE A 148 -1.58 -6.31 5.09
N ILE A 149 -1.47 -5.41 6.04
CA ILE A 149 -2.27 -5.43 7.27
C ILE A 149 -3.39 -4.39 7.15
N ILE A 150 -4.62 -4.84 7.00
CA ILE A 150 -5.80 -3.98 6.93
C ILE A 150 -6.26 -3.68 8.36
N TYR A 151 -6.14 -2.42 8.76
CA TYR A 151 -6.64 -1.89 10.02
C TYR A 151 -7.75 -0.88 9.73
N SER A 152 -8.99 -1.33 9.78
CA SER A 152 -10.16 -0.56 9.33
C SER A 152 -10.43 0.70 10.17
N ALA A 153 -9.92 0.79 11.40
CA ALA A 153 -10.05 2.01 12.21
C ALA A 153 -9.44 3.27 11.54
N PHE A 154 -8.50 3.11 10.60
CA PHE A 154 -8.01 4.23 9.81
C PHE A 154 -9.11 4.93 9.00
N LEU A 155 -10.18 4.23 8.65
CA LEU A 155 -11.29 4.80 7.89
C LEU A 155 -12.09 5.83 8.67
N ASN A 156 -12.08 5.79 10.02
CA ASN A 156 -12.84 6.68 10.87
C ASN A 156 -12.42 8.16 10.75
N THR A 157 -11.22 8.43 10.27
CA THR A 157 -10.69 9.80 10.11
C THR A 157 -10.60 10.24 8.66
N LEU A 158 -11.05 9.39 7.72
CA LEU A 158 -11.05 9.73 6.29
C LEU A 158 -12.14 10.75 5.98
N LYS A 159 -11.83 11.62 5.03
CA LYS A 159 -12.83 12.53 4.47
C LYS A 159 -13.84 11.74 3.62
N PRO A 160 -15.11 12.19 3.54
CA PRO A 160 -16.11 11.54 2.68
C PRO A 160 -15.66 11.35 1.21
N GLN A 161 -14.83 12.26 0.71
CA GLN A 161 -14.26 12.16 -0.64
C GLN A 161 -13.33 10.95 -0.78
N ASP A 162 -12.48 10.70 0.22
CA ASP A 162 -11.52 9.58 0.19
C ASP A 162 -12.26 8.23 0.32
N ILE A 163 -13.35 8.19 1.11
CA ILE A 163 -14.24 7.03 1.18
C ILE A 163 -14.88 6.78 -0.19
N ARG A 164 -15.46 7.81 -0.84
CA ARG A 164 -16.06 7.67 -2.17
C ARG A 164 -15.08 7.15 -3.22
N GLN A 165 -13.81 7.60 -3.19
CA GLN A 165 -12.79 7.09 -4.12
C GLN A 165 -12.56 5.59 -3.94
N GLY A 166 -12.41 5.13 -2.71
CA GLY A 166 -12.26 3.70 -2.43
C GLY A 166 -13.50 2.90 -2.78
N THR A 167 -14.70 3.42 -2.48
CA THR A 167 -15.98 2.78 -2.82
C THR A 167 -16.17 2.68 -4.33
N ALA A 168 -15.75 3.68 -5.11
CA ALA A 168 -15.80 3.62 -6.58
C ALA A 168 -14.93 2.49 -7.14
N GLU A 169 -13.75 2.26 -6.56
CA GLU A 169 -12.87 1.15 -6.95
C GLU A 169 -13.48 -0.21 -6.58
N MET A 170 -14.14 -0.29 -5.41
CA MET A 170 -14.88 -1.50 -5.03
C MET A 170 -16.04 -1.76 -5.99
N LEU A 171 -16.84 -0.75 -6.34
CA LEU A 171 -17.93 -0.88 -7.33
C LEU A 171 -17.41 -1.36 -8.69
N LYS A 172 -16.27 -0.83 -9.15
CA LYS A 172 -15.63 -1.33 -10.37
C LYS A 172 -15.33 -2.82 -10.27
N SER A 173 -14.75 -3.26 -9.16
CA SER A 173 -14.43 -4.67 -8.92
C SER A 173 -15.71 -5.55 -8.87
N TYR A 174 -16.77 -5.05 -8.25
CA TYR A 174 -18.07 -5.71 -8.22
C TYR A 174 -18.66 -5.90 -9.64
N LEU A 175 -18.53 -4.91 -10.52
CA LEU A 175 -18.97 -5.00 -11.92
C LEU A 175 -18.15 -6.01 -12.74
N ILE A 176 -16.91 -6.28 -12.32
CA ILE A 176 -16.03 -7.26 -12.97
C ILE A 176 -16.31 -8.68 -12.45
N CYS A 177 -16.75 -8.81 -11.20
CA CYS A 177 -16.91 -10.09 -10.53
C CYS A 177 -18.18 -10.11 -9.68
N ASP A 178 -19.17 -10.87 -10.10
CA ASP A 178 -20.49 -11.01 -9.49
C ASP A 178 -20.52 -11.76 -8.15
N ARG A 179 -19.43 -12.43 -7.79
CA ARG A 179 -19.28 -13.13 -6.50
C ARG A 179 -18.93 -12.22 -5.33
N LEU A 180 -18.55 -10.98 -5.60
CA LEU A 180 -18.20 -10.02 -4.54
C LEU A 180 -19.45 -9.50 -3.83
N SER A 181 -19.33 -9.19 -2.55
CA SER A 181 -20.39 -8.59 -1.75
C SER A 181 -20.77 -7.22 -2.30
N GLN A 182 -22.07 -6.98 -2.44
CA GLN A 182 -22.59 -5.69 -2.90
C GLN A 182 -22.26 -4.59 -1.89
N ILE A 183 -21.90 -3.41 -2.42
CA ILE A 183 -21.67 -2.20 -1.65
C ILE A 183 -22.47 -1.04 -2.25
N HIS A 184 -22.80 -0.04 -1.42
CA HIS A 184 -23.46 1.17 -1.87
C HIS A 184 -22.52 2.37 -1.81
N PRO A 185 -22.57 3.30 -2.79
CA PRO A 185 -21.75 4.50 -2.76
C PRO A 185 -21.99 5.31 -1.48
N GLY A 186 -20.91 5.60 -0.76
CA GLY A 186 -20.97 6.40 0.48
C GLY A 186 -21.07 5.58 1.77
N ASP A 187 -21.32 4.27 1.70
CA ASP A 187 -21.29 3.42 2.88
C ASP A 187 -19.84 3.15 3.29
N LEU A 188 -19.62 3.06 4.60
CA LEU A 188 -18.34 2.60 5.13
C LEU A 188 -18.36 1.07 5.18
N PRO A 189 -17.60 0.37 4.32
CA PRO A 189 -17.68 -1.07 4.24
C PRO A 189 -17.11 -1.74 5.50
N GLN A 190 -17.68 -2.87 5.87
CA GLN A 190 -17.17 -3.70 6.96
C GLN A 190 -15.78 -4.27 6.61
N SER A 191 -14.97 -4.52 7.63
CA SER A 191 -13.60 -5.04 7.46
C SER A 191 -13.55 -6.35 6.66
N SER A 192 -14.54 -7.23 6.83
CA SER A 192 -14.66 -8.48 6.07
C SER A 192 -14.86 -8.24 4.57
N ILE A 193 -15.67 -7.24 4.22
CA ILE A 193 -15.91 -6.85 2.83
C ILE A 193 -14.64 -6.24 2.22
N ILE A 194 -13.94 -5.36 2.95
CA ILE A 194 -12.66 -4.80 2.49
C ILE A 194 -11.65 -5.92 2.20
N LEU A 195 -11.56 -6.90 3.09
CA LEU A 195 -10.68 -8.06 2.93
C LEU A 195 -11.05 -8.89 1.68
N GLU A 196 -12.34 -9.12 1.44
CA GLU A 196 -12.86 -9.82 0.27
C GLU A 196 -12.38 -9.15 -1.03
N TYR A 197 -12.55 -7.83 -1.15
CA TYR A 197 -12.14 -7.06 -2.32
C TYR A 197 -10.61 -7.04 -2.50
N ALA A 198 -9.87 -6.90 -1.42
CA ALA A 198 -8.41 -6.94 -1.46
C ALA A 198 -7.89 -8.32 -1.92
N ARG A 199 -8.51 -9.41 -1.45
CA ARG A 199 -8.18 -10.77 -1.87
C ARG A 199 -8.54 -11.03 -3.33
N PHE A 200 -9.71 -10.58 -3.78
CA PHE A 200 -10.09 -10.66 -5.20
C PHE A 200 -9.04 -10.00 -6.10
N LYS A 201 -8.61 -8.78 -5.75
CA LYS A 201 -7.53 -8.12 -6.50
C LYS A 201 -6.24 -8.92 -6.47
N MET A 202 -5.87 -9.46 -5.31
CA MET A 202 -4.66 -10.28 -5.18
C MET A 202 -4.70 -11.53 -6.05
N GLU A 203 -5.84 -12.20 -6.17
CA GLU A 203 -6.03 -13.35 -7.05
C GLU A 203 -5.71 -13.00 -8.51
N ILE A 204 -6.24 -11.87 -9.00
CA ILE A 204 -5.94 -11.38 -10.35
C ILE A 204 -4.45 -11.05 -10.51
N CYS A 205 -3.86 -10.39 -9.51
CA CYS A 205 -2.43 -10.04 -9.53
C CYS A 205 -1.52 -11.27 -9.48
N THR A 206 -1.94 -12.33 -8.77
CA THR A 206 -1.20 -13.61 -8.72
C THR A 206 -1.25 -14.32 -10.06
N ALA A 207 -2.39 -14.26 -10.76
CA ALA A 207 -2.54 -14.86 -12.08
C ALA A 207 -1.77 -14.10 -13.18
N ASP A 208 -1.55 -12.79 -13.02
CA ASP A 208 -0.81 -11.94 -13.96
C ASP A 208 0.05 -10.90 -13.20
N PRO A 209 1.20 -11.32 -12.63
CA PRO A 209 2.05 -10.46 -11.79
C PRO A 209 2.59 -9.22 -12.50
N HIS A 210 2.84 -9.33 -13.82
CA HIS A 210 3.47 -8.29 -14.62
C HIS A 210 2.51 -7.44 -15.45
N ASP A 211 1.17 -7.62 -15.27
CA ASP A 211 0.14 -6.85 -15.98
C ASP A 211 0.25 -6.95 -17.51
N LEU A 212 0.50 -8.15 -18.00
CA LEU A 212 0.65 -8.41 -19.44
C LEU A 212 -0.66 -8.85 -20.11
N GLY A 213 -1.64 -9.31 -19.34
CA GLY A 213 -2.88 -9.90 -19.83
C GLY A 213 -4.09 -9.68 -18.94
N LEU A 214 -4.45 -10.69 -18.13
CA LEU A 214 -5.67 -10.73 -17.31
C LEU A 214 -5.81 -9.52 -16.39
N ARG A 215 -4.72 -9.07 -15.77
CA ARG A 215 -4.73 -7.96 -14.81
C ARG A 215 -5.22 -6.64 -15.42
N ARG A 216 -5.17 -6.49 -16.76
CA ARG A 216 -5.68 -5.31 -17.46
C ARG A 216 -7.18 -5.10 -17.28
N ILE A 217 -7.96 -6.13 -16.89
CA ILE A 217 -9.38 -6.00 -16.55
C ILE A 217 -9.58 -5.00 -15.42
N LEU A 218 -8.61 -4.86 -14.51
CA LEU A 218 -8.63 -3.87 -13.43
C LEU A 218 -8.55 -2.41 -13.91
N ASN A 219 -8.25 -2.17 -15.19
CA ASN A 219 -8.27 -0.83 -15.80
C ASN A 219 -9.65 -0.46 -16.35
N PHE A 220 -10.67 -1.32 -16.16
CA PHE A 220 -12.05 -1.02 -16.55
C PHE A 220 -12.49 0.35 -16.02
N GLY A 221 -13.05 1.19 -16.89
CA GLY A 221 -13.48 2.54 -16.54
C GLY A 221 -12.40 3.62 -16.53
N HIS A 222 -11.10 3.30 -16.48
CA HIS A 222 -10.02 4.30 -16.40
C HIS A 222 -9.88 5.19 -17.65
N THR A 223 -10.44 4.78 -18.78
CA THR A 223 -10.40 5.55 -20.04
C THR A 223 -11.41 6.72 -20.04
N PHE A 224 -12.45 6.65 -19.21
CA PHE A 224 -13.55 7.62 -19.14
C PHE A 224 -13.54 8.48 -17.86
N GLY A 225 -12.56 8.28 -16.98
CA GLY A 225 -12.42 8.96 -15.70
C GLY A 225 -11.37 10.04 -15.67
#